data_d93fe2d87e37ce91eb9da09d6642f539
#
_entry.id   d93fe2d87e37ce91eb9da09d6642f539
#
_cell.length_a   1.000
_cell.length_b   1.000
_cell.length_c   1.000
_cell.angle_alpha   90.00
_cell.angle_beta   90.00
_cell.angle_gamma   90.00
#
_symmetry.space_group_name_H-M   'P 1'
#
loop_
_entity.id
_entity.type
_entity.pdbx_description
1 polymer ?
#
loop_
_entity_poly.entity_id
_entity_poly.type
_entity_poly.pdbx_seq_one_letter_code
_entity_poly.pdbx_strand_id
1 'polypeptide(L)'
;IERTADRVTAVFVPLVSAVALAVFTFWAVRDGVDTALMHALAVLVISCPCALGIATPLAIWVALGRAAGSGVLVRSSELLERLAGVNMAFFDKTGTLTDRELVLGAVRVSPDCSTDEREIVTLAASLESGYSHPLADSLGRVASEMGAGLVPAAEVKAAPGMGVTGVVGMRRVAAGSARYMESLGVSIAGFARGAALELESSGMTVMFVSVDGEAAAVAGFNESPRPESAAALEERRKDGVGALILTGDNEYAAGALSQTLGVEARSGLYPGEKLEIIEDYKGRGLVTAMVGDGINDAPAMNAADVGIVLGCGADITREAADVSLLGDDLTKVPWVLRLARGNHRVVKQNLFWAFFYNTLGIGVAAVGLMQPVLAALAMIV
;
A
#
# COMPACT_ATOMS: atom_id res chain seq x y z
N ILE A 1 -17.39 -10.12 -6.25
CA ILE A 1 -18.76 -9.71 -6.66
C ILE A 1 -19.08 -10.33 -8.02
N GLU A 2 -18.21 -10.21 -9.01
CA GLU A 2 -18.43 -10.79 -10.36
C GLU A 2 -18.63 -12.31 -10.30
N ARG A 3 -17.76 -13.05 -9.60
CA ARG A 3 -17.92 -14.49 -9.34
C ARG A 3 -19.18 -14.85 -8.54
N THR A 4 -19.60 -13.94 -7.66
CA THR A 4 -20.84 -14.12 -6.88
C THR A 4 -22.06 -13.90 -7.77
N ALA A 5 -22.01 -12.91 -8.67
CA ALA A 5 -23.04 -12.66 -9.66
C ALA A 5 -23.24 -13.85 -10.58
N ASP A 6 -22.16 -14.44 -11.11
CA ASP A 6 -22.21 -15.64 -11.96
C ASP A 6 -22.84 -16.85 -11.25
N ARG A 7 -22.44 -17.07 -9.99
CA ARG A 7 -22.99 -18.16 -9.18
C ARG A 7 -24.48 -17.98 -8.89
N VAL A 8 -24.88 -16.73 -8.59
CA VAL A 8 -26.29 -16.39 -8.38
C VAL A 8 -27.10 -16.61 -9.67
N THR A 9 -26.59 -16.15 -10.81
CA THR A 9 -27.23 -16.34 -12.10
C THR A 9 -27.42 -17.84 -12.45
N ALA A 10 -26.42 -18.67 -12.16
CA ALA A 10 -26.45 -20.10 -12.39
C ALA A 10 -27.57 -20.84 -11.62
N VAL A 11 -27.97 -20.31 -10.46
CA VAL A 11 -29.09 -20.87 -9.67
C VAL A 11 -30.40 -20.17 -10.01
N PHE A 12 -30.36 -18.87 -10.25
CA PHE A 12 -31.56 -18.06 -10.48
C PHE A 12 -32.28 -18.40 -11.76
N VAL A 13 -31.57 -18.59 -12.88
CA VAL A 13 -32.18 -18.89 -14.19
C VAL A 13 -32.98 -20.21 -14.18
N PRO A 14 -32.44 -21.34 -13.69
CA PRO A 14 -33.23 -22.56 -13.57
C PRO A 14 -34.44 -22.42 -12.66
N LEU A 15 -34.33 -21.71 -11.54
CA LEU A 15 -35.44 -21.48 -10.61
C LEU A 15 -36.57 -20.69 -11.28
N VAL A 16 -36.23 -19.59 -11.94
CA VAL A 16 -37.23 -18.77 -12.66
C VAL A 16 -37.91 -19.57 -13.78
N SER A 17 -37.14 -20.37 -14.52
CA SER A 17 -37.69 -21.23 -15.57
C SER A 17 -38.67 -22.24 -15.00
N ALA A 18 -38.38 -22.82 -13.85
CA ALA A 18 -39.30 -23.74 -13.16
C ALA A 18 -40.59 -23.02 -12.69
N VAL A 19 -40.44 -21.78 -12.14
CA VAL A 19 -41.62 -20.97 -11.75
C VAL A 19 -42.48 -20.61 -12.97
N ALA A 20 -41.85 -20.19 -14.08
CA ALA A 20 -42.56 -19.84 -15.30
C ALA A 20 -43.31 -21.05 -15.87
N LEU A 21 -42.74 -22.25 -15.83
CA LEU A 21 -43.37 -23.50 -16.24
C LEU A 21 -44.56 -23.85 -15.32
N ALA A 22 -44.41 -23.69 -14.03
CA ALA A 22 -45.49 -23.93 -13.06
C ALA A 22 -46.66 -22.95 -13.27
N VAL A 23 -46.39 -21.68 -13.51
CA VAL A 23 -47.37 -20.63 -13.82
C VAL A 23 -48.05 -20.94 -15.14
N PHE A 24 -47.32 -21.34 -16.17
CA PHE A 24 -47.87 -21.75 -17.44
C PHE A 24 -48.83 -22.91 -17.26
N THR A 25 -48.43 -23.98 -16.59
CA THR A 25 -49.24 -25.18 -16.39
C THR A 25 -50.51 -24.86 -15.61
N PHE A 26 -50.41 -24.04 -14.54
CA PHE A 26 -51.58 -23.64 -13.75
C PHE A 26 -52.61 -22.87 -14.57
N TRP A 27 -52.18 -21.84 -15.32
CA TRP A 27 -53.09 -21.02 -16.11
C TRP A 27 -53.59 -21.69 -17.37
N ALA A 28 -52.84 -22.63 -17.97
CA ALA A 28 -53.29 -23.41 -19.14
C ALA A 28 -54.49 -24.32 -18.81
N VAL A 29 -54.49 -24.87 -17.59
CA VAL A 29 -55.64 -25.68 -17.13
C VAL A 29 -56.84 -24.83 -16.75
N ARG A 30 -56.61 -23.61 -16.26
CA ARG A 30 -57.66 -22.74 -15.73
C ARG A 30 -58.30 -21.85 -16.80
N ASP A 31 -57.53 -21.15 -17.61
CA ASP A 31 -57.99 -20.07 -18.49
C ASP A 31 -57.48 -20.21 -19.93
N GLY A 32 -56.86 -21.32 -20.28
CA GLY A 32 -56.39 -21.65 -21.63
C GLY A 32 -54.97 -21.25 -21.92
N VAL A 33 -54.44 -21.74 -23.07
CA VAL A 33 -53.01 -21.64 -23.43
C VAL A 33 -52.55 -20.22 -23.69
N ASP A 34 -53.39 -19.36 -24.28
CA ASP A 34 -53.02 -17.97 -24.60
C ASP A 34 -52.81 -17.16 -23.34
N THR A 35 -53.67 -17.30 -22.35
CA THR A 35 -53.53 -16.65 -21.02
C THR A 35 -52.34 -17.19 -20.28
N ALA A 36 -52.13 -18.49 -20.29
CA ALA A 36 -50.97 -19.12 -19.68
C ALA A 36 -49.65 -18.63 -20.26
N LEU A 37 -49.57 -18.49 -21.58
CA LEU A 37 -48.40 -18.00 -22.28
C LEU A 37 -48.06 -16.53 -21.85
N MET A 38 -49.10 -15.69 -21.78
CA MET A 38 -48.90 -14.28 -21.34
C MET A 38 -48.39 -14.19 -19.92
N HIS A 39 -48.91 -14.95 -18.97
CA HIS A 39 -48.46 -14.93 -17.59
C HIS A 39 -47.05 -15.53 -17.43
N ALA A 40 -46.72 -16.61 -18.12
CA ALA A 40 -45.38 -17.19 -18.11
C ALA A 40 -44.37 -16.25 -18.74
N LEU A 41 -44.70 -15.59 -19.85
CA LEU A 41 -43.82 -14.55 -20.43
C LEU A 41 -43.62 -13.35 -19.51
N ALA A 42 -44.67 -12.89 -18.78
CA ALA A 42 -44.54 -11.82 -17.81
C ALA A 42 -43.57 -12.20 -16.69
N VAL A 43 -43.63 -13.45 -16.18
CA VAL A 43 -42.67 -13.97 -15.17
C VAL A 43 -41.27 -13.99 -15.75
N LEU A 44 -41.04 -14.47 -16.96
CA LEU A 44 -39.70 -14.50 -17.56
C LEU A 44 -39.13 -13.11 -17.80
N VAL A 45 -39.95 -12.18 -18.28
CA VAL A 45 -39.53 -10.80 -18.55
C VAL A 45 -39.13 -10.08 -17.24
N ILE A 46 -40.00 -10.08 -16.21
CA ILE A 46 -39.72 -9.36 -14.94
C ILE A 46 -38.57 -9.98 -14.17
N SER A 47 -38.22 -11.22 -14.46
CA SER A 47 -37.11 -11.90 -13.76
C SER A 47 -35.73 -11.57 -14.30
N CYS A 48 -35.62 -10.75 -15.34
CA CYS A 48 -34.28 -10.37 -15.86
C CYS A 48 -33.47 -9.68 -14.78
N PRO A 49 -32.29 -10.16 -14.42
CA PRO A 49 -31.41 -9.48 -13.42
C PRO A 49 -30.59 -8.34 -14.07
N CYS A 50 -31.26 -7.45 -14.81
CA CYS A 50 -30.61 -6.37 -15.58
C CYS A 50 -29.77 -5.45 -14.70
N ALA A 51 -30.21 -5.19 -13.46
CA ALA A 51 -29.43 -4.42 -12.47
C ALA A 51 -28.12 -5.13 -12.08
N LEU A 52 -28.08 -6.46 -12.08
CA LEU A 52 -26.87 -7.22 -11.84
C LEU A 52 -25.88 -7.08 -13.01
N GLY A 53 -26.40 -7.14 -14.25
CA GLY A 53 -25.59 -7.11 -15.46
C GLY A 53 -25.05 -5.71 -15.83
N ILE A 54 -25.69 -4.63 -15.40
CA ILE A 54 -25.34 -3.27 -15.80
C ILE A 54 -24.97 -2.38 -14.62
N ALA A 55 -25.80 -2.30 -13.57
CA ALA A 55 -25.61 -1.36 -12.49
C ALA A 55 -24.35 -1.66 -11.64
N THR A 56 -24.02 -2.94 -11.44
CA THR A 56 -22.81 -3.33 -10.69
C THR A 56 -21.53 -2.98 -11.43
N PRO A 57 -21.31 -3.38 -12.70
CA PRO A 57 -20.15 -2.92 -13.47
C PRO A 57 -20.06 -1.40 -13.56
N LEU A 58 -21.17 -0.70 -13.79
CA LEU A 58 -21.18 0.75 -13.89
C LEU A 58 -20.71 1.42 -12.58
N ALA A 59 -21.17 0.94 -11.43
CA ALA A 59 -20.72 1.45 -10.12
C ALA A 59 -19.20 1.27 -9.94
N ILE A 60 -18.66 0.13 -10.35
CA ILE A 60 -17.22 -0.15 -10.32
C ILE A 60 -16.46 0.79 -11.26
N TRP A 61 -16.93 0.97 -12.50
CA TRP A 61 -16.30 1.87 -13.47
C TRP A 61 -16.26 3.32 -12.99
N VAL A 62 -17.35 3.79 -12.40
CA VAL A 62 -17.42 5.13 -11.79
C VAL A 62 -16.43 5.26 -10.64
N ALA A 63 -16.32 4.25 -9.77
CA ALA A 63 -15.38 4.26 -8.67
C ALA A 63 -13.92 4.28 -9.15
N LEU A 64 -13.57 3.43 -10.14
CA LEU A 64 -12.24 3.41 -10.76
C LEU A 64 -11.90 4.74 -11.45
N GLY A 65 -12.87 5.33 -12.18
CA GLY A 65 -12.71 6.63 -12.81
C GLY A 65 -12.48 7.76 -11.81
N ARG A 66 -13.19 7.75 -10.67
CA ARG A 66 -12.96 8.70 -9.56
C ARG A 66 -11.59 8.48 -8.90
N ALA A 67 -11.18 7.23 -8.71
CA ALA A 67 -9.85 6.91 -8.19
C ALA A 67 -8.77 7.48 -9.10
N ALA A 68 -8.81 7.17 -10.39
CA ALA A 68 -7.86 7.65 -11.38
C ALA A 68 -7.84 9.19 -11.48
N GLY A 69 -9.00 9.85 -11.51
CA GLY A 69 -9.12 11.31 -11.51
C GLY A 69 -8.57 11.98 -10.24
N SER A 70 -8.46 11.22 -9.14
CA SER A 70 -7.86 11.68 -7.87
C SER A 70 -6.38 11.28 -7.74
N GLY A 71 -5.76 10.72 -8.79
CA GLY A 71 -4.37 10.29 -8.76
C GLY A 71 -4.15 8.94 -8.06
N VAL A 72 -5.17 8.09 -7.97
CA VAL A 72 -5.08 6.74 -7.42
C VAL A 72 -5.38 5.73 -8.52
N LEU A 73 -4.39 4.94 -8.91
CA LEU A 73 -4.54 3.88 -9.89
C LEU A 73 -4.79 2.55 -9.19
N VAL A 74 -5.95 1.95 -9.44
CA VAL A 74 -6.32 0.61 -8.94
C VAL A 74 -6.28 -0.36 -10.11
N ARG A 75 -5.50 -1.41 -10.00
CA ARG A 75 -5.16 -2.32 -11.10
C ARG A 75 -6.35 -3.14 -11.61
N SER A 76 -7.28 -3.50 -10.76
CA SER A 76 -8.44 -4.32 -11.14
C SER A 76 -9.69 -4.01 -10.32
N SER A 77 -10.84 -4.41 -10.84
CA SER A 77 -12.13 -4.32 -10.14
C SER A 77 -12.17 -5.18 -8.87
N GLU A 78 -11.51 -6.33 -8.87
CA GLU A 78 -11.43 -7.22 -7.70
C GLU A 78 -10.72 -6.55 -6.52
N LEU A 79 -9.73 -5.69 -6.80
CA LEU A 79 -9.00 -4.95 -5.77
C LEU A 79 -9.87 -3.91 -5.05
N LEU A 80 -10.87 -3.31 -5.71
CA LEU A 80 -11.84 -2.46 -5.02
C LEU A 80 -12.63 -3.24 -3.95
N GLU A 81 -12.93 -4.50 -4.20
CA GLU A 81 -13.61 -5.34 -3.23
C GLU A 81 -12.70 -5.69 -2.05
N ARG A 82 -11.42 -6.03 -2.32
CA ARG A 82 -10.41 -6.28 -1.27
C ARG A 82 -10.16 -5.03 -0.45
N LEU A 83 -9.96 -3.87 -1.08
CA LEU A 83 -9.80 -2.57 -0.41
C LEU A 83 -10.96 -2.25 0.53
N ALA A 84 -12.20 -2.57 0.14
CA ALA A 84 -13.37 -2.37 1.00
C ALA A 84 -13.32 -3.20 2.29
N GLY A 85 -12.67 -4.36 2.23
CA GLY A 85 -12.51 -5.30 3.35
C GLY A 85 -11.33 -4.97 4.27
N VAL A 86 -10.40 -4.12 3.87
CA VAL A 86 -9.19 -3.82 4.66
C VAL A 86 -9.56 -3.32 6.05
N ASN A 87 -9.02 -4.00 7.06
CA ASN A 87 -9.19 -3.68 8.47
C ASN A 87 -7.87 -3.54 9.23
N MET A 88 -6.73 -3.87 8.58
CA MET A 88 -5.39 -3.65 9.10
C MET A 88 -4.48 -3.11 7.99
N ALA A 89 -3.79 -1.99 8.26
CA ALA A 89 -2.83 -1.37 7.35
C ALA A 89 -1.44 -1.35 7.97
N PHE A 90 -0.46 -1.87 7.25
CA PHE A 90 0.94 -1.78 7.59
C PHE A 90 1.57 -0.64 6.80
N PHE A 91 2.44 0.11 7.44
CA PHE A 91 3.14 1.22 6.83
C PHE A 91 4.65 1.00 6.96
N ASP A 92 5.37 1.11 5.86
CA ASP A 92 6.81 1.30 5.96
C ASP A 92 7.12 2.69 6.52
N LYS A 93 8.28 2.84 7.15
CA LYS A 93 8.72 4.14 7.69
C LYS A 93 9.32 5.02 6.59
N THR A 94 10.43 4.56 6.03
CA THR A 94 11.34 5.37 5.20
C THR A 94 10.76 5.63 3.82
N GLY A 95 10.64 6.90 3.44
CA GLY A 95 10.06 7.29 2.16
C GLY A 95 8.54 7.10 2.03
N THR A 96 7.88 6.58 3.09
CA THR A 96 6.44 6.39 3.20
C THR A 96 5.83 7.32 4.23
N LEU A 97 6.05 7.08 5.52
CA LEU A 97 5.60 7.96 6.60
C LEU A 97 6.54 9.14 6.83
N THR A 98 7.80 9.02 6.42
CA THR A 98 8.80 10.08 6.47
C THR A 98 9.09 10.61 5.07
N ASP A 99 9.59 11.83 5.02
CA ASP A 99 10.11 12.40 3.78
C ASP A 99 11.26 11.54 3.25
N ARG A 100 11.43 11.53 1.92
CA ARG A 100 12.58 10.87 1.30
C ARG A 100 13.89 11.62 1.56
N GLU A 101 13.78 12.86 1.98
CA GLU A 101 14.95 13.66 2.33
C GLU A 101 15.44 13.29 3.73
N LEU A 102 16.66 12.76 3.77
CA LEU A 102 17.44 12.64 4.98
C LEU A 102 18.21 13.96 5.20
N VAL A 103 18.24 14.43 6.42
CA VAL A 103 19.03 15.60 6.79
C VAL A 103 20.15 15.17 7.73
N LEU A 104 21.39 15.38 7.31
CA LEU A 104 22.54 15.16 8.21
C LEU A 104 22.41 16.08 9.42
N GLY A 105 22.15 15.50 10.59
CA GLY A 105 21.93 16.23 11.83
C GLY A 105 23.17 16.40 12.67
N ALA A 106 24.03 15.39 12.69
CA ALA A 106 25.29 15.44 13.45
C ALA A 106 26.31 14.44 12.90
N VAL A 107 27.60 14.80 13.08
CA VAL A 107 28.73 13.89 12.85
C VAL A 107 29.52 13.79 14.12
N ARG A 108 29.91 12.59 14.52
CA ARG A 108 30.83 12.34 15.62
C ARG A 108 32.12 11.74 15.05
N VAL A 109 33.18 12.48 15.12
CA VAL A 109 34.50 12.07 14.62
C VAL A 109 35.27 11.38 15.73
N SER A 110 35.96 10.29 15.41
CA SER A 110 36.82 9.59 16.36
C SER A 110 37.97 10.46 16.86
N PRO A 111 38.22 10.52 18.18
CA PRO A 111 39.37 11.26 18.72
C PRO A 111 40.71 10.74 18.18
N ASP A 112 40.78 9.49 17.80
CA ASP A 112 41.99 8.84 17.27
C ASP A 112 42.16 9.09 15.77
N CYS A 113 41.16 9.66 15.09
CA CYS A 113 41.19 9.96 13.66
C CYS A 113 41.88 11.29 13.41
N SER A 114 42.85 11.30 12.50
CA SER A 114 43.55 12.53 12.07
C SER A 114 42.76 13.35 11.05
N THR A 115 41.64 12.85 10.58
CA THR A 115 40.78 13.44 9.55
C THR A 115 39.68 14.28 10.23
N ASP A 116 39.47 15.50 9.78
CA ASP A 116 38.43 16.36 10.31
C ASP A 116 37.02 16.02 9.79
N GLU A 117 36.01 16.61 10.40
CA GLU A 117 34.58 16.37 10.02
C GLU A 117 34.32 16.71 8.56
N ARG A 118 34.87 17.84 8.08
CA ARG A 118 34.69 18.31 6.71
C ARG A 118 35.27 17.30 5.71
N GLU A 119 36.45 16.80 5.96
CA GLU A 119 37.11 15.81 5.10
C GLU A 119 36.32 14.47 5.12
N ILE A 120 35.88 14.02 6.30
CA ILE A 120 35.09 12.79 6.43
C ILE A 120 33.77 12.89 5.66
N VAL A 121 33.01 13.98 5.80
CA VAL A 121 31.75 14.22 5.04
C VAL A 121 32.07 14.27 3.56
N THR A 122 33.17 14.90 3.14
CA THR A 122 33.59 14.96 1.73
C THR A 122 33.93 13.58 1.17
N LEU A 123 34.65 12.76 1.92
CA LEU A 123 34.99 11.39 1.53
C LEU A 123 33.73 10.50 1.40
N ALA A 124 32.83 10.58 2.37
CA ALA A 124 31.58 9.85 2.35
C ALA A 124 30.68 10.31 1.20
N ALA A 125 30.51 11.62 0.99
CA ALA A 125 29.77 12.18 -0.13
C ALA A 125 30.35 11.79 -1.48
N SER A 126 31.67 11.81 -1.60
CA SER A 126 32.38 11.39 -2.83
C SER A 126 32.18 9.91 -3.14
N LEU A 127 32.21 9.05 -2.12
CA LEU A 127 31.96 7.61 -2.24
C LEU A 127 30.54 7.32 -2.70
N GLU A 128 29.55 8.01 -2.15
CA GLU A 128 28.13 7.84 -2.41
C GLU A 128 27.66 8.54 -3.71
N SER A 129 28.44 9.46 -4.29
CA SER A 129 28.05 10.34 -5.40
C SER A 129 27.60 9.61 -6.68
N GLY A 130 27.95 8.33 -6.82
CA GLY A 130 27.52 7.47 -7.94
C GLY A 130 26.18 6.77 -7.74
N TYR A 131 25.55 6.95 -6.59
CA TYR A 131 24.29 6.29 -6.23
C TYR A 131 23.17 7.29 -6.01
N SER A 132 21.98 6.96 -6.49
CA SER A 132 20.75 7.72 -6.20
C SER A 132 20.13 7.17 -4.92
N HIS A 133 20.53 7.70 -3.77
CA HIS A 133 20.03 7.30 -2.45
C HIS A 133 19.90 8.54 -1.55
N PRO A 134 18.89 8.64 -0.68
CA PRO A 134 18.68 9.80 0.19
C PRO A 134 19.89 10.18 1.05
N LEU A 135 20.69 9.21 1.48
CA LEU A 135 21.95 9.45 2.19
C LEU A 135 22.99 10.16 1.31
N ALA A 136 23.13 9.74 0.06
CA ALA A 136 24.04 10.34 -0.91
C ALA A 136 23.68 11.82 -1.17
N ASP A 137 22.39 12.09 -1.37
CA ASP A 137 21.88 13.44 -1.61
C ASP A 137 22.12 14.35 -0.38
N SER A 138 21.90 13.84 0.83
CA SER A 138 22.14 14.57 2.07
C SER A 138 23.61 14.90 2.27
N LEU A 139 24.49 13.92 2.11
CA LEU A 139 25.93 14.10 2.22
C LEU A 139 26.46 15.07 1.17
N GLY A 140 26.00 14.93 -0.09
CA GLY A 140 26.39 15.79 -1.20
C GLY A 140 26.00 17.26 -0.96
N ARG A 141 24.80 17.51 -0.41
CA ARG A 141 24.34 18.85 -0.04
C ARG A 141 25.22 19.45 1.03
N VAL A 142 25.46 18.73 2.14
CA VAL A 142 26.29 19.23 3.25
C VAL A 142 27.74 19.45 2.80
N ALA A 143 28.31 18.55 1.99
CA ALA A 143 29.64 18.76 1.42
C ALA A 143 29.69 20.03 0.57
N SER A 144 28.67 20.31 -0.24
CA SER A 144 28.56 21.53 -1.03
C SER A 144 28.44 22.79 -0.15
N GLU A 145 27.63 22.75 0.91
CA GLU A 145 27.46 23.83 1.88
C GLU A 145 28.79 24.13 2.61
N MET A 146 29.58 23.11 2.89
CA MET A 146 30.95 23.25 3.46
C MET A 146 31.95 23.74 2.42
N GLY A 147 31.57 23.96 1.16
CA GLY A 147 32.47 24.36 0.08
C GLY A 147 33.49 23.28 -0.28
N ALA A 148 33.17 22.03 -0.09
CA ALA A 148 34.05 20.91 -0.42
C ALA A 148 33.77 20.40 -1.84
N GLY A 149 34.84 20.22 -2.61
CA GLY A 149 34.77 19.60 -3.93
C GLY A 149 34.76 18.07 -3.83
N LEU A 150 33.75 17.40 -4.43
CA LEU A 150 33.74 15.96 -4.46
C LEU A 150 34.83 15.40 -5.36
N VAL A 151 35.46 14.33 -4.89
CA VAL A 151 36.53 13.61 -5.62
C VAL A 151 35.94 12.31 -6.20
N PRO A 152 36.20 12.01 -7.48
CA PRO A 152 35.71 10.76 -8.07
C PRO A 152 36.18 9.54 -7.26
N ALA A 153 35.26 8.67 -6.91
CA ALA A 153 35.53 7.40 -6.25
C ALA A 153 35.86 6.31 -7.28
N ALA A 154 36.81 5.44 -6.94
CA ALA A 154 37.21 4.29 -7.72
C ALA A 154 36.93 2.99 -6.95
N GLU A 155 36.91 1.86 -7.65
CA GLU A 155 36.69 0.52 -7.07
C GLU A 155 35.43 0.40 -6.21
N VAL A 156 34.39 1.15 -6.54
CA VAL A 156 33.19 1.25 -5.69
C VAL A 156 32.41 -0.06 -5.73
N LYS A 157 32.09 -0.59 -4.55
CA LYS A 157 31.29 -1.81 -4.35
C LYS A 157 30.15 -1.50 -3.38
N ALA A 158 28.93 -1.63 -3.87
CA ALA A 158 27.75 -1.49 -3.03
C ALA A 158 27.25 -2.86 -2.54
N ALA A 159 26.89 -2.93 -1.27
CA ALA A 159 26.15 -4.03 -0.69
C ALA A 159 24.72 -3.52 -0.42
N PRO A 160 23.71 -3.94 -1.23
CA PRO A 160 22.36 -3.40 -1.14
C PRO A 160 21.77 -3.48 0.29
N GLY A 161 21.26 -2.35 0.79
CA GLY A 161 20.68 -2.25 2.13
C GLY A 161 21.70 -2.32 3.29
N MET A 162 23.00 -2.37 3.00
CA MET A 162 24.04 -2.47 4.04
C MET A 162 25.03 -1.31 3.99
N GLY A 163 25.54 -0.96 2.82
CA GLY A 163 26.54 0.10 2.68
C GLY A 163 27.35 0.04 1.40
N VAL A 164 28.34 0.93 1.27
CA VAL A 164 29.21 1.07 0.12
C VAL A 164 30.65 1.19 0.56
N THR A 165 31.60 0.66 -0.22
CA THR A 165 33.04 0.82 -0.04
C THR A 165 33.71 1.16 -1.36
N GLY A 166 34.83 1.89 -1.31
CA GLY A 166 35.62 2.26 -2.47
C GLY A 166 36.89 3.00 -2.11
N VAL A 167 37.54 3.55 -3.12
CA VAL A 167 38.74 4.39 -2.97
C VAL A 167 38.42 5.81 -3.41
N VAL A 168 38.59 6.77 -2.51
CA VAL A 168 38.40 8.19 -2.79
C VAL A 168 39.78 8.87 -2.68
N GLY A 169 40.28 9.36 -3.78
CA GLY A 169 41.67 9.81 -3.85
C GLY A 169 42.64 8.66 -3.58
N MET A 170 43.35 8.72 -2.44
CA MET A 170 44.27 7.64 -2.02
C MET A 170 43.77 6.91 -0.75
N ARG A 171 42.57 7.22 -0.28
CA ARG A 171 42.01 6.67 0.96
C ARG A 171 41.00 5.59 0.65
N ARG A 172 41.04 4.46 1.34
CA ARG A 172 39.99 3.46 1.31
C ARG A 172 38.86 3.88 2.25
N VAL A 173 37.67 4.10 1.71
CA VAL A 173 36.51 4.59 2.45
C VAL A 173 35.40 3.55 2.41
N ALA A 174 34.71 3.36 3.52
CA ALA A 174 33.45 2.64 3.55
C ALA A 174 32.42 3.43 4.35
N ALA A 175 31.17 3.40 3.90
CA ALA A 175 30.03 4.03 4.57
C ALA A 175 28.88 3.01 4.65
N GLY A 176 28.21 2.89 5.80
CA GLY A 176 27.11 1.92 5.94
C GLY A 176 26.74 1.58 7.37
N SER A 177 25.97 0.48 7.51
CA SER A 177 25.49 -0.02 8.80
C SER A 177 26.61 -0.63 9.65
N ALA A 178 26.36 -0.77 10.96
CA ALA A 178 27.26 -1.47 11.87
C ALA A 178 27.66 -2.87 11.35
N ARG A 179 26.69 -3.62 10.92
CA ARG A 179 26.89 -4.96 10.34
C ARG A 179 27.77 -4.94 9.09
N TYR A 180 27.63 -3.91 8.26
CA TYR A 180 28.47 -3.77 7.08
C TYR A 180 29.93 -3.53 7.49
N MET A 181 30.17 -2.65 8.46
CA MET A 181 31.52 -2.39 8.99
C MET A 181 32.14 -3.67 9.55
N GLU A 182 31.42 -4.42 10.34
CA GLU A 182 31.86 -5.72 10.88
C GLU A 182 32.20 -6.72 9.78
N SER A 183 31.42 -6.77 8.71
CA SER A 183 31.69 -7.64 7.55
C SER A 183 32.96 -7.28 6.78
N LEU A 184 33.38 -6.02 6.87
CA LEU A 184 34.63 -5.51 6.32
C LEU A 184 35.82 -5.64 7.30
N GLY A 185 35.58 -6.17 8.51
CA GLY A 185 36.58 -6.29 9.56
C GLY A 185 36.88 -4.98 10.30
N VAL A 186 36.04 -3.96 10.12
CA VAL A 186 36.17 -2.66 10.82
C VAL A 186 35.58 -2.79 12.22
N SER A 187 36.37 -2.52 13.25
CA SER A 187 35.89 -2.52 14.63
C SER A 187 35.01 -1.30 14.92
N ILE A 188 33.77 -1.54 15.35
CA ILE A 188 32.84 -0.50 15.82
C ILE A 188 32.77 -0.38 17.34
N ALA A 189 33.73 -0.97 18.05
CA ALA A 189 33.84 -0.88 19.52
C ALA A 189 34.28 0.51 20.01
N GLY A 190 34.14 0.71 21.31
CA GLY A 190 34.58 1.95 21.93
C GLY A 190 33.85 3.19 21.49
N PHE A 191 34.59 4.18 20.94
CA PHE A 191 34.04 5.44 20.49
C PHE A 191 32.86 5.29 19.51
N ALA A 192 33.03 4.50 18.44
CA ALA A 192 32.01 4.39 17.39
C ALA A 192 30.68 3.88 17.94
N ARG A 193 30.71 2.90 18.85
CA ARG A 193 29.49 2.38 19.50
C ARG A 193 28.85 3.39 20.45
N GLY A 194 29.67 4.13 21.22
CA GLY A 194 29.19 5.19 22.11
C GLY A 194 28.53 6.34 21.34
N ALA A 195 29.16 6.79 20.27
CA ALA A 195 28.64 7.83 19.39
C ALA A 195 27.32 7.39 18.68
N ALA A 196 27.28 6.15 18.21
CA ALA A 196 26.07 5.60 17.61
C ALA A 196 24.90 5.57 18.61
N LEU A 197 25.11 5.08 19.83
CA LEU A 197 24.08 5.05 20.88
C LEU A 197 23.59 6.47 21.27
N GLU A 198 24.49 7.45 21.33
CA GLU A 198 24.11 8.85 21.58
C GLU A 198 23.19 9.38 20.49
N LEU A 199 23.56 9.22 19.22
CA LEU A 199 22.78 9.70 18.08
C LEU A 199 21.47 8.95 17.92
N GLU A 200 21.48 7.62 18.08
CA GLU A 200 20.29 6.78 18.04
C GLU A 200 19.31 7.15 19.17
N SER A 201 19.80 7.38 20.39
CA SER A 201 18.94 7.80 21.52
C SER A 201 18.28 9.15 21.29
N SER A 202 18.82 9.97 20.38
CA SER A 202 18.22 11.22 19.92
C SER A 202 17.24 11.02 18.75
N GLY A 203 16.94 9.77 18.38
CA GLY A 203 16.00 9.43 17.29
C GLY A 203 16.60 9.48 15.88
N MET A 204 17.92 9.60 15.75
CA MET A 204 18.60 9.65 14.46
C MET A 204 18.86 8.25 13.91
N THR A 205 18.79 8.10 12.60
CA THR A 205 19.35 6.94 11.87
C THR A 205 20.84 7.14 11.71
N VAL A 206 21.65 6.13 12.08
CA VAL A 206 23.11 6.27 12.06
C VAL A 206 23.75 5.54 10.88
N MET A 207 24.83 6.15 10.37
CA MET A 207 25.72 5.59 9.39
C MET A 207 27.15 5.66 9.91
N PHE A 208 27.87 4.56 9.84
CA PHE A 208 29.29 4.50 10.17
C PHE A 208 30.12 4.85 8.94
N VAL A 209 31.18 5.61 9.14
CA VAL A 209 32.18 5.93 8.12
C VAL A 209 33.51 5.38 8.58
N SER A 210 34.14 4.54 7.76
CA SER A 210 35.50 4.08 7.98
C SER A 210 36.45 4.66 6.95
N VAL A 211 37.66 4.94 7.37
CA VAL A 211 38.76 5.42 6.53
C VAL A 211 39.97 4.55 6.81
N ASP A 212 40.54 3.95 5.74
CA ASP A 212 41.70 3.04 5.78
C ASP A 212 41.57 1.86 6.74
N GLY A 213 40.34 1.38 6.95
CA GLY A 213 40.03 0.21 7.77
C GLY A 213 39.71 0.52 9.24
N GLU A 214 39.71 1.78 9.64
CA GLU A 214 39.37 2.21 10.98
C GLU A 214 38.05 3.01 11.01
N ALA A 215 37.27 2.87 12.06
CA ALA A 215 36.03 3.62 12.23
C ALA A 215 36.36 5.10 12.51
N ALA A 216 36.23 5.94 11.48
CA ALA A 216 36.60 7.35 11.51
C ALA A 216 35.52 8.25 12.09
N ALA A 217 34.25 7.95 11.79
CA ALA A 217 33.11 8.73 12.29
C ALA A 217 31.80 7.95 12.29
N VAL A 218 30.84 8.51 13.03
CA VAL A 218 29.42 8.12 12.99
C VAL A 218 28.58 9.35 12.60
N ALA A 219 27.86 9.25 11.53
CA ALA A 219 26.96 10.28 11.05
C ALA A 219 25.51 9.95 11.43
N GLY A 220 24.80 10.90 12.02
CA GLY A 220 23.39 10.80 12.40
C GLY A 220 22.53 11.60 11.45
N PHE A 221 21.49 10.98 10.94
CA PHE A 221 20.54 11.57 10.01
C PHE A 221 19.16 11.68 10.65
N ASN A 222 18.53 12.83 10.49
CA ASN A 222 17.15 13.06 10.87
C ASN A 222 16.23 12.74 9.71
N GLU A 223 15.16 12.04 10.02
CA GLU A 223 14.02 11.83 9.14
C GLU A 223 12.83 12.59 9.71
N SER A 224 12.24 13.46 8.92
CA SER A 224 11.03 14.17 9.33
C SER A 224 9.80 13.40 8.90
N PRO A 225 8.82 13.19 9.79
CA PRO A 225 7.52 12.69 9.38
C PRO A 225 6.92 13.63 8.33
N ARG A 226 6.29 13.08 7.30
CA ARG A 226 5.55 13.90 6.32
C ARG A 226 4.44 14.66 7.03
N PRO A 227 4.17 15.91 6.65
CA PRO A 227 3.12 16.72 7.28
C PRO A 227 1.74 16.03 7.29
N GLU A 228 1.45 15.28 6.23
CA GLU A 228 0.18 14.57 6.04
C GLU A 228 0.10 13.21 6.76
N SER A 229 1.22 12.64 7.24
CA SER A 229 1.24 11.31 7.86
C SER A 229 0.33 11.22 9.08
N ALA A 230 0.38 12.20 9.97
CA ALA A 230 -0.47 12.22 11.16
C ALA A 230 -1.96 12.32 10.78
N ALA A 231 -2.30 13.16 9.79
CA ALA A 231 -3.68 13.31 9.32
C ALA A 231 -4.19 12.03 8.66
N ALA A 232 -3.38 11.40 7.81
CA ALA A 232 -3.74 10.15 7.14
C ALA A 232 -3.98 9.00 8.13
N LEU A 233 -3.11 8.87 9.14
CA LEU A 233 -3.25 7.85 10.17
C LEU A 233 -4.46 8.10 11.09
N GLU A 234 -4.76 9.36 11.41
CA GLU A 234 -5.94 9.71 12.19
C GLU A 234 -7.25 9.48 11.40
N GLU A 235 -7.31 9.82 10.10
CA GLU A 235 -8.46 9.51 9.27
C GLU A 235 -8.70 8.01 9.17
N ARG A 236 -7.64 7.23 8.94
CA ARG A 236 -7.69 5.78 8.95
C ARG A 236 -8.25 5.23 10.28
N ARG A 237 -7.82 5.80 11.43
CA ARG A 237 -8.31 5.41 12.76
C ARG A 237 -9.80 5.65 12.91
N LYS A 238 -10.30 6.78 12.43
CA LYS A 238 -11.75 7.10 12.41
C LYS A 238 -12.54 6.10 11.56
N ASP A 239 -11.93 5.57 10.51
CA ASP A 239 -12.54 4.56 9.64
C ASP A 239 -12.48 3.13 10.24
N GLY A 240 -11.96 2.96 11.46
CA GLY A 240 -11.87 1.68 12.16
C GLY A 240 -10.85 0.70 11.56
N VAL A 241 -9.83 1.21 10.84
CA VAL A 241 -8.74 0.38 10.31
C VAL A 241 -7.58 0.39 11.27
N GLY A 242 -7.06 -0.76 11.70
CA GLY A 242 -5.84 -0.90 12.50
C GLY A 242 -4.62 -0.38 11.73
N ALA A 243 -3.55 0.05 12.42
CA ALA A 243 -2.25 0.33 11.79
C ALA A 243 -1.10 -0.19 12.62
N LEU A 244 -0.03 -0.54 11.91
CA LEU A 244 1.26 -0.91 12.48
C LEU A 244 2.36 -0.40 11.55
N ILE A 245 3.38 0.24 12.13
CA ILE A 245 4.56 0.68 11.38
C ILE A 245 5.57 -0.48 11.40
N LEU A 246 6.10 -0.85 10.22
CA LEU A 246 7.12 -1.88 10.07
C LEU A 246 8.40 -1.22 9.56
N THR A 247 9.48 -1.23 10.35
CA THR A 247 10.73 -0.59 9.95
C THR A 247 11.95 -1.45 10.28
N GLY A 248 12.96 -1.37 9.42
CA GLY A 248 14.29 -1.93 9.69
C GLY A 248 15.16 -1.10 10.63
N ASP A 249 14.70 0.10 11.00
CA ASP A 249 15.45 1.01 11.87
C ASP A 249 15.52 0.54 13.32
N ASN A 250 16.34 1.23 14.08
CA ASN A 250 16.52 0.97 15.50
C ASN A 250 15.27 1.33 16.33
N GLU A 251 15.20 0.81 17.54
CA GLU A 251 14.06 0.96 18.46
C GLU A 251 13.79 2.43 18.84
N TYR A 252 14.84 3.26 18.96
CA TYR A 252 14.70 4.67 19.34
C TYR A 252 14.04 5.49 18.23
N ALA A 253 14.49 5.34 16.98
CA ALA A 253 13.91 6.03 15.84
C ALA A 253 12.45 5.60 15.60
N ALA A 254 12.18 4.30 15.71
CA ALA A 254 10.83 3.74 15.61
C ALA A 254 9.93 4.23 16.76
N GLY A 255 10.46 4.28 17.98
CA GLY A 255 9.74 4.75 19.17
C GLY A 255 9.38 6.24 19.07
N ALA A 256 10.31 7.09 18.62
CA ALA A 256 10.06 8.52 18.41
C ALA A 256 8.95 8.76 17.38
N LEU A 257 8.98 8.02 16.25
CA LEU A 257 7.94 8.09 15.23
C LEU A 257 6.60 7.58 15.75
N SER A 258 6.60 6.46 16.48
CA SER A 258 5.42 5.88 17.12
C SER A 258 4.73 6.88 18.06
N GLN A 259 5.48 7.58 18.88
CA GLN A 259 4.97 8.63 19.78
C GLN A 259 4.38 9.82 18.99
N THR A 260 5.09 10.27 17.96
CA THR A 260 4.68 11.41 17.12
C THR A 260 3.39 11.12 16.37
N LEU A 261 3.26 9.92 15.81
CA LEU A 261 2.13 9.53 14.96
C LEU A 261 1.02 8.79 15.72
N GLY A 262 1.23 8.41 16.97
CA GLY A 262 0.23 7.69 17.79
C GLY A 262 -0.09 6.29 17.27
N VAL A 263 0.88 5.62 16.64
CA VAL A 263 0.72 4.28 16.03
C VAL A 263 1.87 3.38 16.47
N GLU A 264 1.58 2.13 16.87
CA GLU A 264 2.59 1.15 17.25
C GLU A 264 3.60 0.92 16.11
N ALA A 265 4.89 0.78 16.46
CA ALA A 265 5.94 0.48 15.52
C ALA A 265 6.70 -0.79 15.92
N ARG A 266 7.10 -1.58 14.94
CA ARG A 266 8.01 -2.72 15.05
C ARG A 266 9.32 -2.35 14.37
N SER A 267 10.40 -2.37 15.12
CA SER A 267 11.74 -1.95 14.73
C SER A 267 12.67 -3.12 14.42
N GLY A 268 13.78 -2.85 13.76
CA GLY A 268 14.85 -3.81 13.52
C GLY A 268 14.47 -4.95 12.56
N LEU A 269 13.42 -4.78 11.75
CA LEU A 269 12.88 -5.85 10.92
C LEU A 269 13.64 -6.01 9.60
N TYR A 270 14.00 -7.24 9.30
CA TYR A 270 14.43 -7.62 7.96
C TYR A 270 13.21 -7.80 7.02
N PRO A 271 13.40 -7.73 5.69
CA PRO A 271 12.30 -7.89 4.74
C PRO A 271 11.47 -9.18 4.94
N GLY A 272 12.11 -10.29 5.31
CA GLY A 272 11.43 -11.55 5.61
C GLY A 272 10.55 -11.49 6.85
N GLU A 273 11.00 -10.77 7.90
CA GLU A 273 10.22 -10.63 9.14
C GLU A 273 9.00 -9.73 8.97
N LYS A 274 9.09 -8.69 8.10
CA LYS A 274 7.91 -7.90 7.71
C LYS A 274 6.84 -8.79 7.08
N LEU A 275 7.24 -9.70 6.20
CA LEU A 275 6.35 -10.66 5.55
C LEU A 275 5.68 -11.59 6.57
N GLU A 276 6.45 -12.18 7.51
CA GLU A 276 5.93 -13.07 8.54
C GLU A 276 4.87 -12.37 9.42
N ILE A 277 5.11 -11.10 9.79
CA ILE A 277 4.14 -10.31 10.55
C ILE A 277 2.83 -10.16 9.76
N ILE A 278 2.90 -9.81 8.49
CA ILE A 278 1.71 -9.63 7.64
C ILE A 278 0.94 -10.95 7.53
N GLU A 279 1.63 -12.07 7.28
CA GLU A 279 1.02 -13.40 7.20
C GLU A 279 0.36 -13.84 8.51
N ASP A 280 0.97 -13.55 9.67
CA ASP A 280 0.37 -13.81 10.97
C ASP A 280 -0.97 -13.06 11.15
N TYR A 281 -1.03 -11.78 10.77
CA TYR A 281 -2.27 -11.00 10.84
C TYR A 281 -3.34 -11.53 9.88
N LYS A 282 -2.96 -11.97 8.68
CA LYS A 282 -3.86 -12.67 7.74
C LYS A 282 -4.35 -13.99 8.32
N GLY A 283 -3.47 -14.76 8.97
CA GLY A 283 -3.83 -15.99 9.65
C GLY A 283 -4.85 -15.81 10.77
N ARG A 284 -4.93 -14.61 11.34
CA ARG A 284 -5.95 -14.20 12.33
C ARG A 284 -7.27 -13.76 11.67
N GLY A 285 -7.38 -13.84 10.35
CA GLY A 285 -8.59 -13.48 9.59
C GLY A 285 -8.74 -11.99 9.29
N LEU A 286 -7.66 -11.19 9.43
CA LEU A 286 -7.67 -9.79 9.05
C LEU A 286 -7.39 -9.63 7.55
N VAL A 287 -8.05 -8.67 6.93
CA VAL A 287 -7.76 -8.25 5.57
C VAL A 287 -6.74 -7.12 5.63
N THR A 288 -5.59 -7.34 5.03
CA THR A 288 -4.39 -6.53 5.23
C THR A 288 -4.08 -5.65 4.03
N ALA A 289 -3.55 -4.44 4.29
CA ALA A 289 -2.90 -3.62 3.29
C ALA A 289 -1.45 -3.32 3.72
N MET A 290 -0.50 -3.34 2.79
CA MET A 290 0.86 -2.84 3.01
C MET A 290 1.08 -1.60 2.16
N VAL A 291 1.50 -0.52 2.82
CA VAL A 291 1.79 0.79 2.22
C VAL A 291 3.30 1.03 2.29
N GLY A 292 3.93 1.25 1.15
CA GLY A 292 5.37 1.42 1.05
C GLY A 292 5.79 2.21 -0.19
N ASP A 293 7.09 2.41 -0.36
CA ASP A 293 7.67 3.02 -1.57
C ASP A 293 7.92 2.01 -2.70
N GLY A 294 7.78 0.72 -2.39
CA GLY A 294 7.84 -0.41 -3.32
C GLY A 294 9.24 -0.89 -3.68
N ILE A 295 10.31 -0.19 -3.34
CA ILE A 295 11.68 -0.58 -3.70
C ILE A 295 12.16 -1.73 -2.81
N ASN A 296 12.01 -1.58 -1.51
CA ASN A 296 12.48 -2.56 -0.52
C ASN A 296 11.35 -3.44 0.03
N ASP A 297 10.10 -2.99 -0.10
CA ASP A 297 8.94 -3.61 0.52
C ASP A 297 8.10 -4.47 -0.44
N ALA A 298 8.56 -4.68 -1.68
CA ALA A 298 7.83 -5.49 -2.66
C ALA A 298 7.44 -6.90 -2.14
N PRO A 299 8.29 -7.64 -1.41
CA PRO A 299 7.87 -8.91 -0.81
C PRO A 299 6.76 -8.76 0.22
N ALA A 300 6.83 -7.75 1.10
CA ALA A 300 5.80 -7.46 2.11
C ALA A 300 4.48 -7.00 1.47
N MET A 301 4.56 -6.18 0.40
CA MET A 301 3.39 -5.74 -0.36
C MET A 301 2.68 -6.91 -1.04
N ASN A 302 3.43 -7.86 -1.60
CA ASN A 302 2.86 -9.07 -2.20
C ASN A 302 2.26 -10.03 -1.18
N ALA A 303 2.76 -10.03 0.06
CA ALA A 303 2.21 -10.84 1.15
C ALA A 303 0.87 -10.30 1.67
N ALA A 304 0.66 -8.98 1.64
CA ALA A 304 -0.60 -8.36 2.01
C ALA A 304 -1.73 -8.72 1.03
N ASP A 305 -3.00 -8.54 1.44
CA ASP A 305 -4.14 -8.70 0.54
C ASP A 305 -4.22 -7.56 -0.47
N VAL A 306 -3.66 -6.40 -0.14
CA VAL A 306 -3.53 -5.23 -1.03
C VAL A 306 -2.19 -4.55 -0.80
N GLY A 307 -1.37 -4.45 -1.85
CA GLY A 307 -0.15 -3.64 -1.87
C GLY A 307 -0.43 -2.24 -2.39
N ILE A 308 -0.05 -1.21 -1.64
CA ILE A 308 -0.22 0.21 -2.00
C ILE A 308 1.15 0.88 -2.09
N VAL A 309 1.51 1.40 -3.26
CA VAL A 309 2.77 2.11 -3.48
C VAL A 309 2.55 3.62 -3.54
N LEU A 310 3.43 4.38 -2.87
CA LEU A 310 3.48 5.84 -2.91
C LEU A 310 4.48 6.34 -3.95
N GLY A 311 4.10 7.43 -4.62
CA GLY A 311 4.98 8.16 -5.52
C GLY A 311 5.15 7.53 -6.89
N CYS A 312 5.80 8.29 -7.78
CA CYS A 312 6.20 7.81 -9.09
C CYS A 312 7.52 7.03 -9.01
N GLY A 313 7.62 6.05 -8.09
CA GLY A 313 8.75 5.13 -8.03
C GLY A 313 9.01 4.48 -9.40
N ALA A 314 10.20 3.92 -9.61
CA ALA A 314 10.62 3.32 -10.87
C ALA A 314 9.52 2.43 -11.47
N ASP A 315 9.42 2.39 -12.81
CA ASP A 315 8.34 1.68 -13.55
C ASP A 315 8.13 0.22 -13.09
N ILE A 316 9.17 -0.42 -12.57
CA ILE A 316 9.13 -1.80 -12.05
C ILE A 316 8.25 -1.95 -10.80
N THR A 317 8.18 -0.93 -9.95
CA THR A 317 7.37 -0.95 -8.73
C THR A 317 5.88 -0.76 -9.01
N ARG A 318 5.54 -0.07 -10.10
CA ARG A 318 4.15 0.08 -10.55
C ARG A 318 3.54 -1.23 -11.03
N GLU A 319 4.34 -2.11 -11.63
CA GLU A 319 3.86 -3.43 -12.11
C GLU A 319 3.62 -4.41 -10.96
N ALA A 320 4.28 -4.22 -9.82
CA ALA A 320 4.16 -5.11 -8.66
C ALA A 320 3.03 -4.71 -7.69
N ALA A 321 2.61 -3.44 -7.66
CA ALA A 321 1.61 -2.97 -6.73
C ALA A 321 0.18 -3.11 -7.25
N ASP A 322 -0.74 -3.41 -6.32
CA ASP A 322 -2.17 -3.48 -6.58
C ASP A 322 -2.80 -2.08 -6.75
N VAL A 323 -2.30 -1.11 -5.98
CA VAL A 323 -2.72 0.29 -5.98
C VAL A 323 -1.50 1.19 -6.05
N SER A 324 -1.50 2.14 -6.98
CA SER A 324 -0.43 3.14 -7.12
C SER A 324 -0.98 4.54 -6.88
N LEU A 325 -0.36 5.27 -5.96
CA LEU A 325 -0.66 6.68 -5.73
C LEU A 325 0.25 7.53 -6.64
N LEU A 326 -0.37 8.34 -7.49
CA LEU A 326 0.37 9.28 -8.34
C LEU A 326 0.72 10.52 -7.51
N GLY A 327 1.91 10.52 -6.93
CA GLY A 327 2.37 11.54 -5.98
C GLY A 327 2.51 10.98 -4.57
N ASP A 328 3.00 11.84 -3.68
CA ASP A 328 3.43 11.46 -2.33
C ASP A 328 2.37 11.74 -1.25
N ASP A 329 1.11 12.00 -1.66
CA ASP A 329 0.00 12.33 -0.74
C ASP A 329 -0.56 11.07 -0.03
N LEU A 330 -0.11 10.85 1.19
CA LEU A 330 -0.51 9.72 2.02
C LEU A 330 -2.01 9.75 2.42
N THR A 331 -2.68 10.92 2.36
CA THR A 331 -4.11 11.03 2.66
C THR A 331 -4.98 10.28 1.63
N LYS A 332 -4.41 9.93 0.48
CA LYS A 332 -5.08 9.09 -0.52
C LYS A 332 -5.30 7.66 -0.04
N VAL A 333 -4.52 7.17 0.93
CA VAL A 333 -4.71 5.81 1.49
C VAL A 333 -6.07 5.69 2.20
N PRO A 334 -6.39 6.45 3.26
CA PRO A 334 -7.72 6.39 3.87
C PRO A 334 -8.83 6.79 2.89
N TRP A 335 -8.55 7.71 1.96
CA TRP A 335 -9.53 8.12 0.95
C TRP A 335 -9.92 6.96 0.03
N VAL A 336 -8.98 6.19 -0.51
CA VAL A 336 -9.29 5.04 -1.40
C VAL A 336 -10.01 3.92 -0.67
N LEU A 337 -9.69 3.67 0.61
CA LEU A 337 -10.41 2.71 1.45
C LEU A 337 -11.88 3.12 1.62
N ARG A 338 -12.15 4.40 1.89
CA ARG A 338 -13.51 4.94 1.97
C ARG A 338 -14.25 4.86 0.64
N LEU A 339 -13.59 5.20 -0.47
CA LEU A 339 -14.15 5.06 -1.81
C LEU A 339 -14.58 3.62 -2.09
N ALA A 340 -13.70 2.66 -1.80
CA ALA A 340 -13.96 1.24 -1.99
C ALA A 340 -15.14 0.74 -1.12
N ARG A 341 -15.19 1.12 0.15
CA ARG A 341 -16.31 0.81 1.06
C ARG A 341 -17.62 1.43 0.60
N GLY A 342 -17.57 2.68 0.12
CA GLY A 342 -18.72 3.37 -0.46
C GLY A 342 -19.25 2.63 -1.68
N ASN A 343 -18.37 2.28 -2.60
CA ASN A 343 -18.72 1.51 -3.79
C ASN A 343 -19.31 0.12 -3.45
N HIS A 344 -18.68 -0.60 -2.51
CA HIS A 344 -19.18 -1.89 -2.05
C HIS A 344 -20.60 -1.81 -1.46
N ARG A 345 -20.90 -0.73 -0.72
CA ARG A 345 -22.25 -0.46 -0.19
C ARG A 345 -23.25 -0.21 -1.29
N VAL A 346 -22.90 0.60 -2.30
CA VAL A 346 -23.76 0.85 -3.47
C VAL A 346 -24.05 -0.44 -4.24
N VAL A 347 -23.03 -1.25 -4.48
CA VAL A 347 -23.20 -2.55 -5.14
C VAL A 347 -24.15 -3.47 -4.36
N LYS A 348 -23.97 -3.56 -3.03
CA LYS A 348 -24.89 -4.34 -2.17
C LYS A 348 -26.32 -3.81 -2.20
N GLN A 349 -26.51 -2.50 -2.20
CA GLN A 349 -27.83 -1.88 -2.32
C GLN A 349 -28.47 -2.20 -3.66
N ASN A 350 -27.73 -2.07 -4.76
CA ASN A 350 -28.23 -2.40 -6.10
C ASN A 350 -28.67 -3.87 -6.18
N LEU A 351 -27.86 -4.78 -5.64
CA LEU A 351 -28.20 -6.21 -5.58
C LEU A 351 -29.45 -6.45 -4.75
N PHE A 352 -29.54 -5.86 -3.57
CA PHE A 352 -30.72 -6.02 -2.69
C PHE A 352 -32.00 -5.55 -3.40
N TRP A 353 -31.99 -4.36 -3.99
CA TRP A 353 -33.15 -3.81 -4.68
C TRP A 353 -33.52 -4.64 -5.92
N ALA A 354 -32.52 -5.12 -6.69
CA ALA A 354 -32.75 -5.97 -7.82
C ALA A 354 -33.48 -7.26 -7.45
N PHE A 355 -33.01 -7.96 -6.41
CA PHE A 355 -33.65 -9.19 -5.95
C PHE A 355 -35.04 -8.93 -5.35
N PHE A 356 -35.18 -7.89 -4.54
CA PHE A 356 -36.47 -7.53 -3.94
C PHE A 356 -37.51 -7.23 -5.00
N TYR A 357 -37.16 -6.39 -5.97
CA TYR A 357 -38.02 -5.96 -7.04
C TYR A 357 -38.44 -7.16 -7.94
N ASN A 358 -37.46 -7.97 -8.35
CA ASN A 358 -37.76 -9.16 -9.18
C ASN A 358 -38.61 -10.16 -8.43
N THR A 359 -38.36 -10.43 -7.15
CA THR A 359 -39.18 -11.37 -6.34
C THR A 359 -40.64 -10.90 -6.24
N LEU A 360 -40.85 -9.61 -5.97
CA LEU A 360 -42.16 -9.02 -5.90
C LEU A 360 -42.88 -9.08 -7.27
N GLY A 361 -42.13 -8.71 -8.34
CA GLY A 361 -42.64 -8.72 -9.70
C GLY A 361 -43.03 -10.13 -10.19
N ILE A 362 -42.23 -11.14 -9.88
CA ILE A 362 -42.55 -12.56 -10.17
C ILE A 362 -43.86 -12.95 -9.46
N GLY A 363 -44.04 -12.59 -8.21
CA GLY A 363 -45.29 -12.87 -7.46
C GLY A 363 -46.51 -12.23 -8.12
N VAL A 364 -46.42 -10.94 -8.49
CA VAL A 364 -47.51 -10.21 -9.16
C VAL A 364 -47.82 -10.79 -10.56
N ALA A 365 -46.80 -11.19 -11.32
CA ALA A 365 -46.93 -11.81 -12.62
C ALA A 365 -47.56 -13.21 -12.50
N ALA A 366 -47.15 -14.00 -11.51
CA ALA A 366 -47.64 -15.37 -11.30
C ALA A 366 -49.14 -15.41 -10.94
N VAL A 367 -49.66 -14.42 -10.21
CA VAL A 367 -51.11 -14.32 -9.92
C VAL A 367 -51.93 -13.67 -11.05
N GLY A 368 -51.30 -13.34 -12.17
CA GLY A 368 -51.98 -12.82 -13.36
C GLY A 368 -52.28 -11.34 -13.36
N LEU A 369 -51.74 -10.57 -12.41
CA LEU A 369 -51.95 -9.12 -12.29
C LEU A 369 -50.99 -8.28 -13.15
N MET A 370 -50.02 -8.90 -13.83
CA MET A 370 -49.02 -8.20 -14.64
C MET A 370 -49.01 -8.74 -16.09
N GLN A 371 -49.11 -7.82 -17.05
CA GLN A 371 -48.94 -8.15 -18.46
C GLN A 371 -47.46 -8.04 -18.87
N PRO A 372 -46.97 -8.80 -19.89
CA PRO A 372 -45.58 -8.77 -20.33
C PRO A 372 -45.07 -7.37 -20.70
N VAL A 373 -45.93 -6.54 -21.30
CA VAL A 373 -45.58 -5.14 -21.67
C VAL A 373 -45.38 -4.29 -20.44
N LEU A 374 -46.19 -4.43 -19.40
CA LEU A 374 -46.02 -3.72 -18.13
C LEU A 374 -44.78 -4.21 -17.39
N ALA A 375 -44.50 -5.52 -17.45
CA ALA A 375 -43.27 -6.09 -16.90
C ALA A 375 -42.02 -5.48 -17.57
N ALA A 376 -42.02 -5.36 -18.90
CA ALA A 376 -40.94 -4.76 -19.66
C ALA A 376 -40.76 -3.27 -19.34
N LEU A 377 -41.86 -2.49 -19.25
CA LEU A 377 -41.82 -1.08 -18.90
C LEU A 377 -41.29 -0.87 -17.45
N ALA A 378 -41.72 -1.72 -16.52
CA ALA A 378 -41.27 -1.66 -15.14
C ALA A 378 -39.76 -1.94 -14.97
N MET A 379 -39.10 -2.56 -15.93
CA MET A 379 -37.67 -2.84 -15.94
C MET A 379 -36.81 -1.69 -16.48
N ILE A 380 -37.42 -0.68 -17.13
CA ILE A 380 -36.70 0.49 -17.68
C ILE A 380 -36.49 1.57 -16.63
N VAL A 381 -37.25 1.53 -15.55
CA VAL A 381 -37.17 2.48 -14.41
C VAL A 381 -36.20 1.96 -13.35
#